data_3c703a642912f000f752b941f64f95e7
#
_entry.id   3c703a642912f000f752b941f64f95e7
#
_cell.length_a   1.000
_cell.length_b   1.000
_cell.length_c   1.000
_cell.angle_alpha   90.00
_cell.angle_beta   90.00
_cell.angle_gamma   90.00
#
_symmetry.space_group_name_H-M   'P 1'
#
loop_
_entity.id
_entity.type
_entity.pdbx_description
1 polymer ?
#
loop_
_entity_poly.entity_id
_entity_poly.type
_entity_poly.pdbx_seq_one_letter_code
_entity_poly.pdbx_strand_id
1 'polypeptide(L)'
;GPQIAKEQAGATGSQTTLLFAMLGVGQFITSMLIMRYNHLMVKKGLWFMCGLCWGSSVQMLLGQSSSIFMMGLFLFAWGMGGGFYMNLSQTLIQHNTPPHVMGRVMAIHSLLMSGLAPAGALAVGVIARSTDTAPWTFTVCGLLMLATTLFFLIFRPRLRPMA
;
A
#
# COMPACT_ATOMS: atom_id res chain seq x y z
N GLY A 1 8.06 -4.19 -9.72
CA GLY A 1 9.29 -3.73 -9.19
C GLY A 1 10.32 -3.35 -10.25
N PRO A 2 11.61 -3.59 -9.99
CA PRO A 2 12.70 -3.12 -10.84
C PRO A 2 12.69 -3.64 -12.28
N GLN A 3 12.10 -4.81 -12.52
CA GLN A 3 12.01 -5.40 -13.87
C GLN A 3 11.05 -4.61 -14.78
N ILE A 4 9.95 -4.10 -14.23
CA ILE A 4 8.99 -3.31 -15.01
C ILE A 4 9.57 -1.96 -15.40
N ALA A 5 10.32 -1.33 -14.50
CA ALA A 5 11.02 -0.09 -14.81
C ALA A 5 12.07 -0.30 -15.92
N LYS A 6 12.72 -1.48 -15.99
CA LYS A 6 13.66 -1.83 -17.06
C LYS A 6 12.94 -2.15 -18.38
N GLU A 7 11.87 -2.93 -18.35
CA GLU A 7 11.18 -3.38 -19.57
C GLU A 7 10.31 -2.26 -20.20
N GLN A 8 9.56 -1.52 -19.37
CA GLN A 8 8.62 -0.52 -19.89
C GLN A 8 9.22 0.86 -20.13
N ALA A 9 10.21 1.26 -19.35
CA ALA A 9 10.76 2.62 -19.41
C ALA A 9 12.25 2.68 -19.76
N GLY A 10 12.92 1.55 -20.02
CA GLY A 10 14.37 1.51 -20.30
C GLY A 10 15.22 2.05 -19.14
N ALA A 11 14.71 1.98 -17.91
CA ALA A 11 15.31 2.61 -16.76
C ALA A 11 16.64 1.97 -16.38
N THR A 12 17.66 2.79 -16.21
CA THR A 12 18.97 2.40 -15.66
C THR A 12 18.85 2.08 -14.17
N GLY A 13 19.79 1.36 -13.58
CA GLY A 13 19.77 0.99 -12.16
C GLY A 13 19.58 2.17 -11.21
N SER A 14 20.21 3.33 -11.52
CA SER A 14 20.06 4.57 -10.76
C SER A 14 18.62 5.13 -10.81
N GLN A 15 17.98 5.08 -11.96
CA GLN A 15 16.60 5.54 -12.14
C GLN A 15 15.61 4.65 -11.38
N THR A 16 15.86 3.34 -11.35
CA THR A 16 15.05 2.40 -10.56
C THR A 16 15.16 2.71 -9.07
N THR A 17 16.35 3.01 -8.58
CA THR A 17 16.56 3.40 -7.18
C THR A 17 15.84 4.71 -6.85
N LEU A 18 15.87 5.69 -7.76
CA LEU A 18 15.15 6.96 -7.59
C LEU A 18 13.63 6.75 -7.52
N LEU A 19 13.09 5.85 -8.32
CA LEU A 19 11.67 5.51 -8.28
C LEU A 19 11.25 4.92 -6.93
N PHE A 20 12.07 4.04 -6.35
CA PHE A 20 11.84 3.52 -4.99
C PHE A 20 11.99 4.59 -3.90
N ALA A 21 12.92 5.53 -4.08
CA ALA A 21 13.06 6.66 -3.17
C ALA A 21 11.79 7.54 -3.16
N MET A 22 11.17 7.76 -4.33
CA MET A 22 9.89 8.50 -4.43
C MET A 22 8.76 7.84 -3.63
N LEU A 23 8.68 6.51 -3.65
CA LEU A 23 7.74 5.76 -2.82
C LEU A 23 7.99 6.00 -1.32
N GLY A 24 9.25 5.94 -0.88
CA GLY A 24 9.64 6.22 0.50
C GLY A 24 9.31 7.66 0.93
N VAL A 25 9.55 8.63 0.07
CA VAL A 25 9.23 10.04 0.31
C VAL A 25 7.71 10.23 0.47
N GLY A 26 6.90 9.61 -0.38
CA GLY A 26 5.44 9.65 -0.26
C GLY A 26 4.96 9.10 1.09
N GLN A 27 5.52 7.96 1.52
CA GLN A 27 5.20 7.34 2.80
C GLN A 27 5.63 8.21 4.00
N PHE A 28 6.81 8.82 3.92
CA PHE A 28 7.33 9.73 4.95
C PHE A 28 6.46 10.96 5.12
N ILE A 29 6.09 11.63 4.02
CA ILE A 29 5.22 12.82 4.03
C ILE A 29 3.88 12.48 4.66
N THR A 30 3.28 11.35 4.28
CA THR A 30 2.00 10.92 4.85
C THR A 30 2.09 10.65 6.34
N SER A 31 3.17 10.02 6.80
CA SER A 31 3.41 9.78 8.23
C SER A 31 3.50 11.09 9.00
N MET A 32 4.19 12.08 8.46
CA MET A 32 4.26 13.44 9.05
C MET A 32 2.89 14.13 9.09
N LEU A 33 2.12 14.03 8.00
CA LEU A 33 0.77 14.61 7.93
C LEU A 33 -0.17 13.97 8.95
N ILE A 34 -0.15 12.64 9.08
CA ILE A 34 -0.96 11.94 10.08
C ILE A 34 -0.57 12.37 11.49
N MET A 35 0.73 12.47 11.80
CA MET A 35 1.20 12.92 13.10
C MET A 35 0.70 14.34 13.43
N ARG A 36 0.73 15.24 12.45
CA ARG A 36 0.30 16.64 12.63
C ARG A 36 -1.23 16.78 12.74
N TYR A 37 -1.97 16.01 11.94
CA TYR A 37 -3.43 16.13 11.81
C TYR A 37 -4.21 15.01 12.49
N ASN A 38 -3.57 14.19 13.32
CA ASN A 38 -4.21 13.07 14.03
C ASN A 38 -5.43 13.49 14.85
N HIS A 39 -5.42 14.70 15.42
CA HIS A 39 -6.52 15.25 16.19
C HIS A 39 -7.77 15.57 15.36
N LEU A 40 -7.64 15.79 14.06
CA LEU A 40 -8.76 16.03 13.13
C LEU A 40 -9.37 14.74 12.58
N MET A 41 -8.69 13.61 12.73
CA MET A 41 -9.14 12.31 12.20
C MET A 41 -10.09 11.62 13.19
N VAL A 42 -11.29 12.15 13.32
CA VAL A 42 -12.33 11.61 14.24
C VAL A 42 -12.78 10.20 13.84
N LYS A 43 -12.75 9.87 12.54
CA LYS A 43 -13.19 8.55 12.01
C LYS A 43 -12.02 7.81 11.35
N LYS A 44 -11.10 7.30 12.17
CA LYS A 44 -9.87 6.63 11.71
C LYS A 44 -10.13 5.44 10.76
N GLY A 45 -11.21 4.67 11.00
CA GLY A 45 -11.60 3.57 10.12
C GLY A 45 -11.99 4.02 8.71
N LEU A 46 -12.65 5.15 8.56
CA LEU A 46 -13.01 5.73 7.26
C LEU A 46 -11.77 6.19 6.48
N TRP A 47 -10.85 6.89 7.14
CA TRP A 47 -9.58 7.31 6.57
C TRP A 47 -8.71 6.13 6.14
N PHE A 48 -8.72 5.06 6.93
CA PHE A 48 -8.05 3.80 6.58
C PHE A 48 -8.61 3.20 5.27
N MET A 49 -9.93 3.12 5.14
CA MET A 49 -10.58 2.62 3.93
C MET A 49 -10.32 3.51 2.71
N CYS A 50 -10.36 4.84 2.88
CA CYS A 50 -10.00 5.77 1.82
C CYS A 50 -8.54 5.58 1.36
N GLY A 51 -7.62 5.37 2.28
CA GLY A 51 -6.21 5.08 1.96
C GLY A 51 -6.03 3.79 1.17
N LEU A 52 -6.79 2.73 1.51
CA LEU A 52 -6.78 1.47 0.75
C LEU A 52 -7.35 1.64 -0.66
N CYS A 53 -8.49 2.32 -0.81
CA CYS A 53 -9.07 2.61 -2.13
C CYS A 53 -8.13 3.46 -2.98
N TRP A 54 -7.52 4.48 -2.40
CA TRP A 54 -6.51 5.31 -3.06
C TRP A 54 -5.32 4.47 -3.55
N GLY A 55 -4.72 3.68 -2.66
CA GLY A 55 -3.58 2.81 -2.99
C GLY A 55 -3.89 1.82 -4.09
N SER A 56 -5.08 1.19 -4.05
CA SER A 56 -5.53 0.25 -5.08
C SER A 56 -5.71 0.92 -6.44
N SER A 57 -6.31 2.11 -6.49
CA SER A 57 -6.55 2.85 -7.73
C SER A 57 -5.22 3.28 -8.36
N VAL A 58 -4.30 3.81 -7.57
CA VAL A 58 -2.97 4.21 -8.06
C VAL A 58 -2.16 3.00 -8.54
N GLN A 59 -2.28 1.86 -7.87
CA GLN A 59 -1.61 0.62 -8.30
C GLN A 59 -2.09 0.14 -9.66
N MET A 60 -3.38 0.28 -9.98
CA MET A 60 -3.91 -0.05 -11.31
C MET A 60 -3.33 0.87 -12.39
N LEU A 61 -3.23 2.17 -12.10
CA LEU A 61 -2.68 3.15 -13.04
C LEU A 61 -1.17 2.98 -13.25
N LEU A 62 -0.44 2.52 -12.22
CA LEU A 62 0.98 2.23 -12.31
C LEU A 62 1.31 1.20 -13.39
N GLY A 63 0.45 0.18 -13.54
CA GLY A 63 0.61 -0.86 -14.57
C GLY A 63 0.52 -0.34 -16.00
N GLN A 64 -0.12 0.81 -16.23
CA GLN A 64 -0.35 1.39 -17.55
C GLN A 64 0.63 2.53 -17.90
N SER A 65 1.53 2.89 -16.97
CA SER A 65 2.46 3.99 -17.19
C SER A 65 3.58 3.61 -18.15
N SER A 66 3.74 4.38 -19.22
CA SER A 66 4.81 4.23 -20.22
C SER A 66 5.98 5.20 -20.05
N SER A 67 5.86 6.21 -19.16
CA SER A 67 6.88 7.22 -18.91
C SER A 67 7.50 7.06 -17.52
N ILE A 68 8.83 7.18 -17.40
CA ILE A 68 9.56 7.14 -16.12
C ILE A 68 9.04 8.22 -15.16
N PHE A 69 8.73 9.40 -15.65
CA PHE A 69 8.22 10.49 -14.83
C PHE A 69 6.83 10.17 -14.25
N MET A 70 5.91 9.67 -15.08
CA MET A 70 4.59 9.21 -14.65
C MET A 70 4.69 8.07 -13.62
N MET A 71 5.61 7.14 -13.86
CA MET A 71 5.89 6.03 -12.95
C MET A 71 6.36 6.52 -11.57
N GLY A 72 7.24 7.53 -11.54
CA GLY A 72 7.69 8.18 -10.30
C GLY A 72 6.55 8.86 -9.56
N LEU A 73 5.69 9.58 -10.27
CA LEU A 73 4.52 10.24 -9.68
C LEU A 73 3.52 9.22 -9.10
N PHE A 74 3.25 8.14 -9.82
CA PHE A 74 2.36 7.09 -9.32
C PHE A 74 2.96 6.34 -8.13
N LEU A 75 4.28 6.07 -8.12
CA LEU A 75 4.95 5.47 -6.98
C LEU A 75 4.92 6.37 -5.74
N PHE A 76 5.11 7.67 -5.92
CA PHE A 76 4.94 8.66 -4.85
C PHE A 76 3.52 8.64 -4.29
N ALA A 77 2.51 8.71 -5.16
CA ALA A 77 1.10 8.67 -4.78
C ALA A 77 0.71 7.34 -4.10
N TRP A 78 1.27 6.22 -4.57
CA TRP A 78 1.11 4.91 -3.94
C TRP A 78 1.78 4.82 -2.57
N GLY A 79 2.97 5.42 -2.43
CA GLY A 79 3.67 5.58 -1.16
C GLY A 79 2.82 6.34 -0.13
N MET A 80 2.12 7.39 -0.54
CA MET A 80 1.18 8.11 0.32
C MET A 80 0.06 7.19 0.84
N GLY A 81 -0.55 6.39 -0.01
CA GLY A 81 -1.55 5.39 0.38
C GLY A 81 -0.99 4.35 1.36
N GLY A 82 0.22 3.86 1.09
CA GLY A 82 0.95 2.94 1.98
C GLY A 82 1.22 3.53 3.36
N GLY A 83 1.58 4.81 3.42
CA GLY A 83 1.76 5.54 4.67
C GLY A 83 0.47 5.62 5.49
N PHE A 84 -0.67 5.92 4.86
CA PHE A 84 -1.98 5.88 5.53
C PHE A 84 -2.29 4.49 6.08
N TYR A 85 -2.13 3.46 5.25
CA TYR A 85 -2.39 2.08 5.65
C TYR A 85 -1.54 1.66 6.85
N MET A 86 -0.23 1.84 6.79
CA MET A 86 0.71 1.43 7.85
C MET A 86 0.41 2.13 9.17
N ASN A 87 0.30 3.45 9.17
CA ASN A 87 0.13 4.24 10.39
C ASN A 87 -1.24 4.02 11.02
N LEU A 88 -2.32 4.04 10.23
CA LEU A 88 -3.67 3.86 10.76
C LEU A 88 -3.93 2.42 11.20
N SER A 89 -3.40 1.42 10.50
CA SER A 89 -3.45 0.02 10.91
C SER A 89 -2.84 -0.18 12.30
N GLN A 90 -1.63 0.32 12.51
CA GLN A 90 -0.96 0.25 13.82
C GLN A 90 -1.74 1.00 14.89
N THR A 91 -2.20 2.21 14.60
CA THR A 91 -2.99 3.02 15.54
C THR A 91 -4.30 2.33 15.95
N LEU A 92 -5.03 1.74 14.99
CA LEU A 92 -6.27 1.01 15.27
C LEU A 92 -6.02 -0.22 16.13
N ILE A 93 -4.96 -0.97 15.86
CA ILE A 93 -4.57 -2.13 16.67
C ILE A 93 -4.23 -1.69 18.10
N GLN A 94 -3.40 -0.65 18.25
CA GLN A 94 -3.00 -0.14 19.56
C GLN A 94 -4.18 0.38 20.37
N HIS A 95 -5.10 1.08 19.73
CA HIS A 95 -6.27 1.65 20.42
C HIS A 95 -7.26 0.59 20.90
N ASN A 96 -7.40 -0.53 20.18
CA ASN A 96 -8.36 -1.59 20.48
C ASN A 96 -7.76 -2.77 21.25
N THR A 97 -6.46 -2.73 21.60
CA THR A 97 -5.77 -3.83 22.28
C THR A 97 -5.49 -3.49 23.74
N PRO A 98 -5.90 -4.35 24.69
CA PRO A 98 -5.58 -4.17 26.11
C PRO A 98 -4.06 -4.15 26.35
N PRO A 99 -3.55 -3.32 27.30
CA PRO A 99 -2.10 -3.15 27.53
C PRO A 99 -1.35 -4.45 27.81
N HIS A 100 -1.96 -5.40 28.52
CA HIS A 100 -1.31 -6.66 28.92
C HIS A 100 -1.03 -7.63 27.77
N VAL A 101 -1.69 -7.48 26.60
CA VAL A 101 -1.45 -8.31 25.41
C VAL A 101 -0.90 -7.52 24.22
N MET A 102 -0.72 -6.20 24.38
CA MET A 102 -0.27 -5.28 23.32
C MET A 102 1.00 -5.80 22.61
N GLY A 103 2.01 -6.21 23.38
CA GLY A 103 3.27 -6.70 22.81
C GLY A 103 3.09 -7.94 21.93
N ARG A 104 2.24 -8.89 22.34
CA ARG A 104 1.95 -10.10 21.55
C ARG A 104 1.23 -9.77 20.24
N VAL A 105 0.22 -8.91 20.31
CA VAL A 105 -0.55 -8.50 19.11
C VAL A 105 0.33 -7.75 18.13
N MET A 106 1.16 -6.82 18.61
CA MET A 106 2.10 -6.08 17.76
C MET A 106 3.18 -6.99 17.16
N ALA A 107 3.67 -7.97 17.90
CA ALA A 107 4.62 -8.95 17.36
C ALA A 107 4.00 -9.79 16.23
N ILE A 108 2.77 -10.26 16.40
CA ILE A 108 2.03 -11.00 15.36
C ILE A 108 1.79 -10.11 14.15
N HIS A 109 1.37 -8.85 14.35
CA HIS A 109 1.17 -7.90 13.26
C HIS A 109 2.47 -7.67 12.46
N SER A 110 3.59 -7.44 13.15
CA SER A 110 4.89 -7.25 12.50
C SER A 110 5.35 -8.51 11.76
N LEU A 111 5.15 -9.69 12.35
CA LEU A 111 5.47 -10.97 11.72
C LEU A 111 4.65 -11.18 10.42
N LEU A 112 3.36 -10.90 10.46
CA LEU A 112 2.50 -11.01 9.28
C LEU A 112 2.91 -10.01 8.19
N MET A 113 3.18 -8.77 8.55
CA MET A 113 3.60 -7.73 7.59
C MET A 113 4.95 -8.06 6.95
N SER A 114 5.96 -8.41 7.76
CA SER A 114 7.31 -8.69 7.25
C SER A 114 7.43 -10.10 6.66
N GLY A 115 6.71 -11.09 7.22
CA GLY A 115 6.82 -12.49 6.80
C GLY A 115 6.04 -12.80 5.51
N LEU A 116 4.88 -12.16 5.29
CA LEU A 116 4.09 -12.39 4.08
C LEU A 116 4.56 -11.55 2.88
N ALA A 117 5.27 -10.45 3.10
CA ALA A 117 5.75 -9.59 2.02
C ALA A 117 6.68 -10.34 1.02
N PRO A 118 7.68 -11.13 1.45
CA PRO A 118 8.49 -11.93 0.53
C PRO A 118 7.67 -12.99 -0.22
N ALA A 119 6.74 -13.65 0.45
CA ALA A 119 5.88 -14.66 -0.17
C ALA A 119 4.99 -14.04 -1.25
N GLY A 120 4.41 -12.86 -0.96
CA GLY A 120 3.65 -12.08 -1.94
C GLY A 120 4.50 -11.66 -3.13
N ALA A 121 5.73 -11.19 -2.90
CA ALA A 121 6.65 -10.80 -3.95
C ALA A 121 7.05 -11.98 -4.85
N LEU A 122 7.27 -13.16 -4.28
CA LEU A 122 7.53 -14.39 -5.04
C LEU A 122 6.32 -14.80 -5.87
N ALA A 123 5.12 -14.81 -5.32
CA ALA A 123 3.90 -15.14 -6.04
C ALA A 123 3.69 -14.21 -7.24
N VAL A 124 3.80 -12.90 -7.04
CA VAL A 124 3.71 -11.90 -8.12
C VAL A 124 4.81 -12.11 -9.16
N GLY A 125 6.04 -12.42 -8.73
CA GLY A 125 7.17 -12.67 -9.62
C GLY A 125 6.98 -13.91 -10.50
N VAL A 126 6.40 -14.99 -9.96
CA VAL A 126 6.08 -16.22 -10.71
C VAL A 126 4.97 -15.94 -11.73
N ILE A 127 3.89 -15.27 -11.33
CA ILE A 127 2.77 -14.92 -12.21
C ILE A 127 3.25 -14.00 -13.34
N ALA A 128 4.07 -12.99 -13.03
CA ALA A 128 4.61 -12.06 -14.03
C ALA A 128 5.48 -12.78 -15.08
N ARG A 129 6.23 -13.81 -14.68
CA ARG A 129 7.04 -14.61 -15.61
C ARG A 129 6.22 -15.55 -16.50
N SER A 130 5.11 -16.10 -15.98
CA SER A 130 4.27 -17.05 -16.72
C SER A 130 3.37 -16.37 -17.75
N THR A 131 3.09 -15.08 -17.59
CA THR A 131 2.13 -14.35 -18.44
C THR A 131 2.79 -13.42 -19.46
N ASP A 132 4.12 -13.24 -19.45
CA ASP A 132 4.88 -12.27 -20.27
C ASP A 132 4.31 -10.83 -20.26
N THR A 133 3.44 -10.52 -19.32
CA THR A 133 2.66 -9.27 -19.24
C THR A 133 2.73 -8.68 -17.83
N ALA A 134 3.91 -8.15 -17.47
CA ALA A 134 4.12 -7.46 -16.21
C ALA A 134 3.07 -6.35 -15.88
N PRO A 135 2.57 -5.55 -16.86
CA PRO A 135 1.55 -4.53 -16.60
C PRO A 135 0.24 -5.10 -16.06
N TRP A 136 -0.24 -6.19 -16.62
CA TRP A 136 -1.50 -6.83 -16.23
C TRP A 136 -1.47 -7.38 -14.81
N THR A 137 -0.32 -7.85 -14.35
CA THR A 137 -0.15 -8.37 -12.99
C THR A 137 -0.44 -7.30 -11.94
N PHE A 138 0.03 -6.06 -12.17
CA PHE A 138 -0.25 -4.92 -11.26
C PHE A 138 -1.73 -4.54 -11.28
N THR A 139 -2.35 -4.53 -12.45
CA THR A 139 -3.77 -4.24 -12.59
C THR A 139 -4.63 -5.28 -11.87
N VAL A 140 -4.31 -6.57 -12.02
CA VAL A 140 -5.02 -7.67 -11.34
C VAL A 140 -4.84 -7.59 -9.83
N CYS A 141 -3.63 -7.36 -9.33
CA CYS A 141 -3.38 -7.18 -7.90
C CYS A 141 -4.13 -5.96 -7.34
N GLY A 142 -4.16 -4.84 -8.06
CA GLY A 142 -4.92 -3.64 -7.70
C GLY A 142 -6.42 -3.91 -7.66
N LEU A 143 -6.95 -4.64 -8.63
CA LEU A 143 -8.36 -5.06 -8.68
C LEU A 143 -8.74 -5.97 -7.50
N LEU A 144 -7.91 -6.96 -7.18
CA LEU A 144 -8.14 -7.85 -6.04
C LEU A 144 -8.12 -7.08 -4.72
N MET A 145 -7.19 -6.16 -4.55
CA MET A 145 -7.11 -5.30 -3.38
C MET A 145 -8.33 -4.38 -3.26
N LEU A 146 -8.79 -3.82 -4.37
CA LEU A 146 -9.97 -2.97 -4.43
C LEU A 146 -11.24 -3.77 -4.15
N ALA A 147 -11.38 -4.98 -4.72
CA ALA A 147 -12.51 -5.87 -4.49
C ALA A 147 -12.60 -6.30 -3.03
N THR A 148 -11.49 -6.67 -2.40
CA THR A 148 -11.46 -7.00 -0.96
C THR A 148 -11.81 -5.81 -0.09
N THR A 149 -11.34 -4.61 -0.42
CA THR A 149 -11.66 -3.38 0.31
C THR A 149 -13.14 -3.03 0.20
N LEU A 150 -13.72 -3.11 -1.00
CA LEU A 150 -15.16 -2.89 -1.22
C LEU A 150 -16.02 -3.96 -0.54
N PHE A 151 -15.59 -5.21 -0.57
CA PHE A 151 -16.26 -6.29 0.14
C PHE A 151 -16.37 -5.98 1.65
N PHE A 152 -15.27 -5.58 2.29
CA PHE A 152 -15.29 -5.20 3.70
C PHE A 152 -16.12 -3.94 3.97
N LEU A 153 -16.13 -2.97 3.07
CA LEU A 153 -16.96 -1.77 3.17
C LEU A 153 -18.46 -2.08 3.15
N ILE A 154 -18.88 -3.04 2.31
CA ILE A 154 -20.29 -3.40 2.12
C ILE A 154 -20.77 -4.34 3.23
N PHE A 155 -20.01 -5.39 3.54
CA PHE A 155 -20.45 -6.45 4.44
C PHE A 155 -20.14 -6.20 5.92
N ARG A 156 -19.27 -5.23 6.26
CA ARG A 156 -18.95 -4.88 7.65
C ARG A 156 -19.13 -3.39 7.95
N PRO A 157 -20.37 -2.86 7.95
CA PRO A 157 -20.64 -1.45 8.24
C PRO A 157 -20.21 -1.01 9.65
N ARG A 158 -19.98 -1.95 10.57
CA ARG A 158 -19.48 -1.67 11.93
C ARG A 158 -18.01 -1.16 11.97
N LEU A 159 -17.25 -1.28 10.89
CA LEU A 159 -15.90 -0.70 10.79
C LEU A 159 -15.94 0.82 10.53
N ARG A 160 -17.08 1.37 10.10
CA ARG A 160 -17.24 2.81 9.82
C ARG A 160 -17.20 3.71 11.06
N PRO A 161 -17.75 3.32 12.24
CA PRO A 161 -17.75 4.18 13.41
C PRO A 161 -16.66 3.87 14.44
N MET A 162 -15.58 3.16 14.08
CA MET A 162 -14.45 3.00 15.00
C MET A 162 -13.72 4.35 15.12
N ALA A 163 -14.13 5.09 16.14
CA ALA A 163 -13.48 6.32 16.60
C ALA A 163 -12.30 5.99 17.50
#